data_3b380e9f236db50f636284310c320659
#
_entry.id   3b380e9f236db50f636284310c320659
#
_cell.length_a   1.000
_cell.length_b   1.000
_cell.length_c   1.000
_cell.angle_alpha   90.00
_cell.angle_beta   90.00
_cell.angle_gamma   90.00
#
_symmetry.space_group_name_H-M   'P 1'
#
loop_
_entity.id
_entity.type
_entity.pdbx_description
1 polymer ?
#
loop_
_entity_poly.entity_id
_entity_poly.type
_entity_poly.pdbx_seq_one_letter_code
_entity_poly.pdbx_strand_id
1 'polypeptide(L)'
;FTLVHRRLTHAGYAAGGVAVLMRYTLRLLTLDQLGRALGLACALERLREAENLGPVPFEVGLWVGGAATPNRLGKANDGNDESALARTQAARASGDPNQKPIPLHQCPWCGAEIGHQCFFLVGNPREPSDLRVRCSSLTCPFSKNLGLPLVAVDDVVYRTLPGFVIATVDKFANLPWIEQGGKLFGHVDAYRSGVGYVRNDEFGPLLTTDVRLEQGLPPPALIIQDELHLISGPLGSMVGLYEIAIDGLASRASASGRSVRPKLIASTATVRAAQEQIRKLYNRQETAIFPPPLPDRTNSFFAIERPVGDPPGRRYIGLAAPGRSMKKVLLRAYLVLLAAGERAAQDGEILSNGRSVADPYLTLVGYFSSLRELGGSRRLVED
;
A
#
# COMPACT_ATOMS: atom_id res chain seq x y z
N PHE A 1 7.45 13.26 -6.79
CA PHE A 1 8.28 14.43 -6.50
C PHE A 1 9.29 14.13 -5.38
N THR A 2 8.87 13.76 -4.15
CA THR A 2 9.74 13.53 -2.97
C THR A 2 10.89 12.55 -3.26
N LEU A 3 10.62 11.45 -3.94
CA LEU A 3 11.62 10.43 -4.30
C LEU A 3 12.69 11.00 -5.26
N VAL A 4 12.25 11.66 -6.33
CA VAL A 4 13.16 12.25 -7.33
C VAL A 4 13.96 13.40 -6.70
N HIS A 5 13.31 14.28 -5.94
CA HIS A 5 13.99 15.38 -5.24
C HIS A 5 15.13 14.86 -4.36
N ARG A 6 14.89 13.77 -3.58
CA ARG A 6 15.95 13.16 -2.77
C ARG A 6 17.13 12.68 -3.62
N ARG A 7 16.88 12.08 -4.80
CA ARG A 7 17.94 11.65 -5.73
C ARG A 7 18.76 12.82 -6.29
N LEU A 8 18.12 13.94 -6.53
CA LEU A 8 18.78 15.13 -7.08
C LEU A 8 19.54 15.93 -6.03
N THR A 9 19.20 15.78 -4.75
CA THR A 9 19.79 16.55 -3.65
C THR A 9 20.87 15.80 -2.85
N HIS A 10 20.96 14.48 -3.01
CA HIS A 10 21.94 13.64 -2.34
C HIS A 10 22.66 12.74 -3.35
N ALA A 11 23.94 12.47 -3.12
CA ALA A 11 24.76 11.69 -4.04
C ALA A 11 24.92 10.22 -3.59
N GLY A 12 25.09 9.31 -4.54
CA GLY A 12 25.43 7.92 -4.29
C GLY A 12 24.43 7.22 -3.37
N TYR A 13 24.94 6.45 -2.41
CA TYR A 13 24.10 5.71 -1.44
C TYR A 13 23.44 6.62 -0.39
N ALA A 14 23.94 7.84 -0.16
CA ALA A 14 23.28 8.81 0.71
C ALA A 14 21.92 9.31 0.16
N ALA A 15 21.67 9.11 -1.13
CA ALA A 15 20.39 9.40 -1.76
C ALA A 15 19.31 8.32 -1.47
N GLY A 16 19.68 7.24 -0.77
CA GLY A 16 18.77 6.17 -0.36
C GLY A 16 17.91 6.49 0.86
N GLY A 17 17.38 5.43 1.45
CA GLY A 17 16.51 5.52 2.63
C GLY A 17 15.05 5.83 2.34
N VAL A 18 14.21 5.59 3.32
CA VAL A 18 12.77 5.81 3.22
C VAL A 18 12.46 7.30 3.10
N ALA A 19 11.94 7.72 1.96
CA ALA A 19 11.56 9.11 1.70
C ALA A 19 10.08 9.37 1.96
N VAL A 20 9.24 8.37 1.65
CA VAL A 20 7.79 8.41 1.83
C VAL A 20 7.35 7.21 2.66
N LEU A 21 6.61 7.49 3.71
CA LEU A 21 6.01 6.49 4.58
C LEU A 21 4.49 6.60 4.50
N MET A 22 3.85 5.60 3.89
CA MET A 22 2.41 5.57 3.72
C MET A 22 1.79 4.53 4.63
N ARG A 23 0.77 4.92 5.40
CA ARG A 23 0.16 4.10 6.46
C ARG A 23 -1.32 3.89 6.20
N TYR A 24 -1.74 2.65 6.37
CA TYR A 24 -3.11 2.20 6.22
C TYR A 24 -3.63 1.52 7.49
N THR A 25 -4.91 1.67 7.75
CA THR A 25 -5.61 0.97 8.83
C THR A 25 -6.15 -0.38 8.40
N LEU A 26 -6.48 -0.55 7.10
CA LEU A 26 -7.08 -1.75 6.56
C LEU A 26 -6.17 -2.43 5.53
N ARG A 27 -5.94 -3.75 5.72
CA ARG A 27 -5.05 -4.56 4.88
C ARG A 27 -5.46 -4.62 3.41
N LEU A 28 -6.75 -4.71 3.09
CA LEU A 28 -7.23 -4.86 1.70
C LEU A 28 -6.94 -3.61 0.85
N LEU A 29 -7.09 -2.42 1.41
CA LEU A 29 -6.76 -1.16 0.73
C LEU A 29 -5.27 -1.04 0.43
N THR A 30 -4.43 -1.64 1.28
CA THR A 30 -2.97 -1.65 1.10
C THR A 30 -2.55 -2.32 -0.21
N LEU A 31 -3.25 -3.36 -0.65
CA LEU A 31 -2.90 -4.11 -1.86
C LEU A 31 -3.26 -3.36 -3.15
N ASP A 32 -4.38 -2.65 -3.19
CA ASP A 32 -4.75 -1.83 -4.36
C ASP A 32 -3.77 -0.67 -4.55
N GLN A 33 -3.41 -0.01 -3.46
CA GLN A 33 -2.42 1.07 -3.48
C GLN A 33 -1.01 0.58 -3.82
N LEU A 34 -0.67 -0.67 -3.48
CA LEU A 34 0.58 -1.29 -3.89
C LEU A 34 0.73 -1.31 -5.41
N GLY A 35 -0.31 -1.70 -6.15
CA GLY A 35 -0.28 -1.72 -7.62
C GLY A 35 0.02 -0.35 -8.21
N ARG A 36 -0.60 0.71 -7.68
CA ARG A 36 -0.37 2.11 -8.11
C ARG A 36 1.03 2.59 -7.77
N ALA A 37 1.51 2.32 -6.55
CA ALA A 37 2.85 2.70 -6.13
C ALA A 37 3.93 1.97 -6.94
N LEU A 38 3.73 0.68 -7.24
CA LEU A 38 4.63 -0.10 -8.07
C LEU A 38 4.65 0.40 -9.52
N GLY A 39 3.52 0.78 -10.10
CA GLY A 39 3.47 1.38 -11.43
C GLY A 39 4.32 2.64 -11.51
N LEU A 40 4.23 3.51 -10.49
CA LEU A 40 5.08 4.69 -10.36
C LEU A 40 6.56 4.31 -10.19
N ALA A 41 6.88 3.35 -9.33
CA ALA A 41 8.25 2.91 -9.10
C ALA A 41 8.87 2.30 -10.38
N CYS A 42 8.11 1.53 -11.14
CA CYS A 42 8.54 1.01 -12.45
C CYS A 42 8.89 2.15 -13.41
N ALA A 43 8.07 3.19 -13.49
CA ALA A 43 8.35 4.35 -14.33
C ALA A 43 9.60 5.10 -13.87
N LEU A 44 9.76 5.29 -12.55
CA LEU A 44 10.94 5.94 -11.97
C LEU A 44 12.23 5.12 -12.16
N GLU A 45 12.15 3.79 -12.08
CA GLU A 45 13.31 2.92 -12.37
C GLU A 45 13.75 3.03 -13.84
N ARG A 46 12.82 3.06 -14.77
CA ARG A 46 13.14 3.29 -16.18
C ARG A 46 13.80 4.66 -16.41
N LEU A 47 13.29 5.69 -15.70
CA LEU A 47 13.87 7.03 -15.72
C LEU A 47 15.28 7.03 -15.09
N ARG A 48 15.45 6.35 -13.92
CA ARG A 48 16.75 6.24 -13.26
C ARG A 48 17.81 5.64 -14.15
N GLU A 49 17.48 4.55 -14.86
CA GLU A 49 18.37 3.90 -15.79
C GLU A 49 18.72 4.81 -16.99
N ALA A 50 17.71 5.48 -17.57
CA ALA A 50 17.89 6.35 -18.72
C ALA A 50 18.73 7.62 -18.41
N GLU A 51 18.48 8.23 -17.25
CA GLU A 51 19.12 9.50 -16.82
C GLU A 51 20.29 9.29 -15.86
N ASN A 52 20.66 8.04 -15.57
CA ASN A 52 21.74 7.68 -14.65
C ASN A 52 21.60 8.37 -13.26
N LEU A 53 20.44 8.27 -12.65
CA LEU A 53 20.13 8.91 -11.35
C LEU A 53 20.68 8.16 -10.13
N GLY A 54 21.88 7.62 -10.24
CA GLY A 54 22.65 7.00 -9.17
C GLY A 54 22.37 5.51 -8.95
N PRO A 55 23.09 4.88 -7.98
CA PRO A 55 23.10 3.43 -7.81
C PRO A 55 21.90 2.87 -7.06
N VAL A 56 21.18 3.67 -6.27
CA VAL A 56 20.08 3.18 -5.43
C VAL A 56 18.78 3.13 -6.23
N PRO A 57 18.10 1.97 -6.29
CA PRO A 57 16.85 1.82 -7.05
C PRO A 57 15.68 2.58 -6.42
N PHE A 58 14.66 2.91 -7.22
CA PHE A 58 13.36 3.37 -6.73
C PHE A 58 12.48 2.16 -6.43
N GLU A 59 12.48 1.71 -5.19
CA GLU A 59 11.71 0.54 -4.75
C GLU A 59 10.55 0.93 -3.86
N VAL A 60 9.50 0.08 -3.89
CA VAL A 60 8.38 0.10 -2.96
C VAL A 60 8.57 -1.01 -1.94
N GLY A 61 8.60 -0.65 -0.67
CA GLY A 61 8.57 -1.57 0.46
C GLY A 61 7.13 -1.86 0.89
N LEU A 62 6.76 -3.12 1.02
CA LEU A 62 5.49 -3.54 1.60
C LEU A 62 5.76 -4.09 3.01
N TRP A 63 5.50 -3.27 4.02
CA TRP A 63 5.75 -3.57 5.43
C TRP A 63 4.43 -3.77 6.19
N VAL A 64 3.88 -4.98 6.07
CA VAL A 64 2.54 -5.33 6.55
C VAL A 64 2.57 -6.60 7.39
N GLY A 65 1.45 -6.95 8.04
CA GLY A 65 1.40 -8.11 8.93
C GLY A 65 1.73 -9.45 8.27
N GLY A 66 2.34 -10.36 9.02
CA GLY A 66 2.88 -11.65 8.57
C GLY A 66 1.94 -12.55 7.79
N ALA A 67 0.62 -12.41 7.95
CA ALA A 67 -0.33 -13.15 7.12
C ALA A 67 -0.39 -12.66 5.65
N ALA A 68 0.10 -11.45 5.31
CA ALA A 68 0.13 -10.97 3.92
C ALA A 68 1.50 -11.17 3.27
N THR A 69 2.57 -10.87 4.00
CA THR A 69 3.95 -10.98 3.51
C THR A 69 4.85 -11.62 4.56
N PRO A 70 5.88 -12.36 4.17
CA PRO A 70 6.81 -12.95 5.12
C PRO A 70 7.53 -11.87 5.94
N ASN A 71 7.65 -12.07 7.25
CA ASN A 71 8.47 -11.17 8.07
C ASN A 71 9.96 -11.52 7.95
N ARG A 72 10.30 -12.79 7.69
CA ARG A 72 11.68 -13.30 7.62
C ARG A 72 11.95 -14.01 6.30
N LEU A 73 13.21 -13.95 5.89
CA LEU A 73 13.68 -14.73 4.74
C LEU A 73 13.64 -16.23 5.01
N GLY A 74 14.05 -16.65 6.21
CA GLY A 74 14.16 -18.04 6.62
C GLY A 74 15.43 -18.74 6.11
N LYS A 75 15.70 -19.91 6.71
CA LYS A 75 16.79 -20.82 6.33
C LYS A 75 16.22 -22.22 6.15
N ALA A 76 16.91 -23.06 5.38
CA ALA A 76 16.51 -24.46 5.24
C ALA A 76 16.51 -25.16 6.60
N ASN A 77 15.41 -25.81 6.92
CA ASN A 77 15.20 -26.57 8.17
C ASN A 77 15.16 -25.71 9.45
N ASP A 78 14.81 -24.44 9.37
CA ASP A 78 14.63 -23.57 10.55
C ASP A 78 13.26 -23.73 11.23
N GLY A 79 12.37 -24.58 10.67
CA GLY A 79 11.03 -24.82 11.19
C GLY A 79 10.06 -23.65 11.06
N ASN A 80 10.40 -22.62 10.27
CA ASN A 80 9.58 -21.44 10.07
C ASN A 80 8.79 -21.52 8.76
N ASP A 81 7.59 -22.11 8.81
CA ASP A 81 6.69 -22.28 7.66
C ASP A 81 6.17 -20.96 7.09
N GLU A 82 6.28 -19.87 7.86
CA GLU A 82 5.84 -18.52 7.46
C GLU A 82 6.97 -17.70 6.80
N SER A 83 8.17 -18.26 6.68
CA SER A 83 9.31 -17.59 6.05
C SER A 83 9.13 -17.44 4.52
N ALA A 84 9.85 -16.51 3.91
CA ALA A 84 9.85 -16.32 2.46
C ALA A 84 10.30 -17.58 1.71
N LEU A 85 11.30 -18.30 2.27
CA LEU A 85 11.77 -19.56 1.74
C LEU A 85 10.66 -20.61 1.74
N ALA A 86 10.04 -20.86 2.91
CA ALA A 86 8.99 -21.88 3.05
C ALA A 86 7.76 -21.56 2.18
N ARG A 87 7.27 -20.33 2.20
CA ARG A 87 6.13 -19.90 1.37
C ARG A 87 6.40 -20.03 -0.13
N THR A 88 7.62 -19.70 -0.58
CA THR A 88 7.98 -19.83 -1.99
C THR A 88 8.06 -21.30 -2.41
N GLN A 89 8.58 -22.17 -1.55
CA GLN A 89 8.63 -23.61 -1.78
C GLN A 89 7.23 -24.22 -1.80
N ALA A 90 6.39 -23.89 -0.81
CA ALA A 90 5.00 -24.35 -0.74
C ALA A 90 4.19 -23.92 -1.97
N ALA A 91 4.30 -22.66 -2.41
CA ALA A 91 3.65 -22.15 -3.59
C ALA A 91 4.05 -22.91 -4.87
N ARG A 92 5.33 -23.29 -5.00
CA ARG A 92 5.80 -24.09 -6.12
C ARG A 92 5.35 -25.55 -6.06
N ALA A 93 5.30 -26.12 -4.86
CA ALA A 93 4.90 -27.50 -4.64
C ALA A 93 3.39 -27.73 -4.83
N SER A 94 2.57 -26.75 -4.43
CA SER A 94 1.09 -26.86 -4.55
C SER A 94 0.60 -26.77 -5.98
N GLY A 95 1.33 -26.05 -6.84
CA GLY A 95 0.86 -25.71 -8.19
C GLY A 95 -0.37 -24.79 -8.21
N ASP A 96 -0.91 -24.37 -7.05
CA ASP A 96 -2.04 -23.44 -6.97
C ASP A 96 -1.59 -22.02 -7.34
N PRO A 97 -2.14 -21.44 -8.42
CA PRO A 97 -1.79 -20.10 -8.84
C PRO A 97 -2.15 -19.01 -7.81
N ASN A 98 -3.05 -19.32 -6.86
CA ASN A 98 -3.45 -18.41 -5.80
C ASN A 98 -2.52 -18.44 -4.58
N GLN A 99 -1.76 -19.52 -4.40
CA GLN A 99 -0.78 -19.62 -3.32
C GLN A 99 0.51 -18.90 -3.72
N LYS A 100 0.67 -17.69 -3.25
CA LYS A 100 1.82 -16.81 -3.57
C LYS A 100 2.47 -16.30 -2.29
N PRO A 101 3.82 -16.18 -2.25
CA PRO A 101 4.51 -15.65 -1.07
C PRO A 101 4.21 -14.17 -0.83
N ILE A 102 3.85 -13.43 -1.88
CA ILE A 102 3.47 -12.02 -1.85
C ILE A 102 2.17 -11.85 -2.64
N PRO A 103 1.18 -11.06 -2.19
CA PRO A 103 -0.12 -10.91 -2.83
C PRO A 103 -0.06 -9.96 -4.04
N LEU A 104 0.63 -10.34 -5.09
CA LEU A 104 0.71 -9.63 -6.36
C LEU A 104 0.14 -10.51 -7.47
N HIS A 105 -0.90 -10.03 -8.17
CA HIS A 105 -1.62 -10.81 -9.17
C HIS A 105 -1.28 -10.42 -10.60
N GLN A 106 -0.94 -9.16 -10.84
CA GLN A 106 -0.65 -8.63 -12.16
C GLN A 106 0.60 -7.75 -12.14
N CYS A 107 1.32 -7.75 -13.24
CA CYS A 107 2.45 -6.85 -13.44
C CYS A 107 1.96 -5.40 -13.50
N PRO A 108 2.44 -4.50 -12.63
CA PRO A 108 1.99 -3.11 -12.59
C PRO A 108 2.42 -2.29 -13.82
N TRP A 109 3.33 -2.83 -14.63
CA TRP A 109 3.82 -2.18 -15.84
C TRP A 109 3.03 -2.59 -17.09
N CYS A 110 2.84 -3.89 -17.33
CA CYS A 110 2.25 -4.40 -18.56
C CYS A 110 0.94 -5.17 -18.40
N GLY A 111 0.45 -5.36 -17.15
CA GLY A 111 -0.79 -6.07 -16.88
C GLY A 111 -0.70 -7.60 -16.96
N ALA A 112 0.44 -8.18 -17.36
CA ALA A 112 0.60 -9.64 -17.45
C ALA A 112 0.38 -10.30 -16.08
N GLU A 113 -0.21 -11.48 -16.07
CA GLU A 113 -0.46 -12.24 -14.84
C GLU A 113 0.85 -12.64 -14.15
N ILE A 114 0.90 -12.49 -12.82
CA ILE A 114 2.00 -12.94 -11.96
C ILE A 114 1.60 -14.25 -11.30
N GLY A 115 2.13 -15.36 -11.78
CA GLY A 115 1.98 -16.68 -11.18
C GLY A 115 3.05 -16.96 -10.12
N HIS A 116 2.94 -18.12 -9.42
CA HIS A 116 3.92 -18.53 -8.40
C HIS A 116 5.35 -18.65 -8.95
N GLN A 117 5.51 -19.03 -10.23
CA GLN A 117 6.80 -19.14 -10.91
C GLN A 117 7.55 -17.81 -11.09
N CYS A 118 6.82 -16.68 -10.98
CA CYS A 118 7.40 -15.35 -11.08
C CYS A 118 8.21 -14.94 -9.84
N PHE A 119 7.98 -15.63 -8.71
CA PHE A 119 8.70 -15.39 -7.46
C PHE A 119 9.97 -16.22 -7.39
N PHE A 120 11.08 -15.59 -7.02
CA PHE A 120 12.36 -16.26 -6.91
C PHE A 120 13.19 -15.74 -5.74
N LEU A 121 13.94 -16.64 -5.14
CA LEU A 121 14.85 -16.35 -4.06
C LEU A 121 16.23 -16.01 -4.64
N VAL A 122 16.87 -14.99 -4.09
CA VAL A 122 18.21 -14.53 -4.48
C VAL A 122 19.25 -15.09 -3.52
N GLY A 123 20.44 -15.43 -4.01
CA GLY A 123 21.54 -15.89 -3.21
C GLY A 123 21.54 -17.41 -2.99
N ASN A 124 21.95 -17.85 -1.80
CA ASN A 124 22.05 -19.28 -1.48
C ASN A 124 20.63 -19.90 -1.39
N PRO A 125 20.32 -21.00 -2.08
CA PRO A 125 19.01 -21.65 -2.01
C PRO A 125 18.60 -22.14 -0.61
N ARG A 126 19.56 -22.38 0.27
CA ARG A 126 19.32 -22.80 1.68
C ARG A 126 19.25 -21.62 2.65
N GLU A 127 19.79 -20.48 2.28
CA GLU A 127 19.82 -19.25 3.07
C GLU A 127 19.72 -18.06 2.11
N PRO A 128 18.51 -17.76 1.61
CA PRO A 128 18.33 -16.70 0.64
C PRO A 128 18.61 -15.33 1.24
N SER A 129 19.14 -14.43 0.41
CA SER A 129 19.38 -13.04 0.79
C SER A 129 18.23 -12.13 0.40
N ASP A 130 17.31 -12.54 -0.49
CA ASP A 130 16.17 -11.73 -0.91
C ASP A 130 15.07 -12.59 -1.53
N LEU A 131 13.85 -12.07 -1.57
CA LEU A 131 12.72 -12.59 -2.35
C LEU A 131 12.29 -11.54 -3.35
N ARG A 132 12.40 -11.87 -4.64
CA ARG A 132 12.06 -10.97 -5.75
C ARG A 132 10.95 -11.56 -6.62
N VAL A 133 10.32 -10.68 -7.41
CA VAL A 133 9.27 -11.05 -8.36
C VAL A 133 9.58 -10.50 -9.75
N ARG A 134 9.44 -11.33 -10.78
CA ARG A 134 9.62 -10.96 -12.19
C ARG A 134 8.29 -10.96 -12.93
N CYS A 135 8.21 -10.18 -13.97
CA CYS A 135 7.09 -10.26 -14.90
C CYS A 135 7.13 -11.57 -15.68
N SER A 136 5.98 -12.18 -15.93
CA SER A 136 5.84 -13.38 -16.76
C SER A 136 6.05 -13.10 -18.25
N SER A 137 5.75 -11.89 -18.72
CA SER A 137 5.92 -11.48 -20.12
C SER A 137 7.38 -11.21 -20.43
N LEU A 138 7.99 -11.97 -21.34
CA LEU A 138 9.39 -11.84 -21.74
C LEU A 138 9.72 -10.50 -22.44
N THR A 139 8.72 -9.83 -23.00
CA THR A 139 8.85 -8.50 -23.60
C THR A 139 8.83 -7.37 -22.58
N CYS A 140 8.43 -7.66 -21.36
CA CYS A 140 8.40 -6.67 -20.29
C CYS A 140 9.82 -6.38 -19.78
N PRO A 141 10.22 -5.10 -19.60
CA PRO A 141 11.55 -4.76 -19.06
C PRO A 141 11.81 -5.36 -17.68
N PHE A 142 10.76 -5.64 -16.90
CA PHE A 142 10.83 -6.23 -15.57
C PHE A 142 10.77 -7.76 -15.54
N SER A 143 10.97 -8.43 -16.68
CA SER A 143 11.10 -9.89 -16.77
C SER A 143 12.51 -10.40 -16.48
N LYS A 144 13.51 -9.52 -16.44
CA LYS A 144 14.94 -9.82 -16.28
C LYS A 144 15.50 -9.17 -15.02
N ASN A 145 16.77 -9.41 -14.73
CA ASN A 145 17.53 -8.83 -13.61
C ASN A 145 16.81 -9.03 -12.26
N LEU A 146 16.72 -7.98 -11.48
CA LEU A 146 16.03 -7.99 -10.17
C LEU A 146 14.51 -8.01 -10.26
N GLY A 147 13.94 -7.88 -11.47
CA GLY A 147 12.50 -7.89 -11.68
C GLY A 147 11.80 -6.59 -11.30
N LEU A 148 10.60 -6.71 -10.73
CA LEU A 148 9.81 -5.57 -10.28
C LEU A 148 10.44 -4.88 -9.06
N PRO A 149 10.34 -3.56 -8.93
CA PRO A 149 10.94 -2.80 -7.83
C PRO A 149 10.10 -2.93 -6.54
N LEU A 150 9.92 -4.15 -6.06
CA LEU A 150 9.15 -4.52 -4.86
C LEU A 150 10.03 -5.23 -3.84
N VAL A 151 9.99 -4.75 -2.61
CA VAL A 151 10.57 -5.38 -1.42
C VAL A 151 9.43 -5.69 -0.43
N ALA A 152 9.20 -6.96 -0.11
CA ALA A 152 8.04 -7.34 0.70
C ALA A 152 8.37 -8.35 1.82
N VAL A 153 9.64 -8.50 2.18
CA VAL A 153 10.09 -9.24 3.36
C VAL A 153 10.67 -8.24 4.36
N ASP A 154 10.23 -8.26 5.61
CA ASP A 154 10.64 -7.25 6.61
C ASP A 154 12.16 -7.19 6.77
N ASP A 155 12.83 -8.34 6.87
CA ASP A 155 14.30 -8.41 6.95
C ASP A 155 14.99 -7.66 5.81
N VAL A 156 14.41 -7.71 4.61
CA VAL A 156 14.93 -7.01 3.42
C VAL A 156 14.57 -5.54 3.45
N VAL A 157 13.34 -5.20 3.87
CA VAL A 157 12.91 -3.79 4.03
C VAL A 157 13.87 -3.02 4.93
N TYR A 158 14.29 -3.61 6.07
CA TYR A 158 15.23 -2.97 7.00
C TYR A 158 16.66 -2.86 6.47
N ARG A 159 17.03 -3.63 5.45
CA ARG A 159 18.37 -3.57 4.84
C ARG A 159 18.43 -2.68 3.60
N THR A 160 17.41 -2.77 2.75
CA THR A 160 17.39 -2.02 1.48
C THR A 160 16.81 -0.61 1.65
N LEU A 161 15.99 -0.39 2.66
CA LEU A 161 15.32 0.87 2.97
C LEU A 161 14.63 1.47 1.73
N PRO A 162 13.61 0.80 1.17
CA PRO A 162 12.92 1.25 -0.03
C PRO A 162 12.45 2.69 0.08
N GLY A 163 12.61 3.49 -0.98
CA GLY A 163 12.31 4.92 -0.95
C GLY A 163 10.84 5.23 -0.62
N PHE A 164 9.93 4.32 -0.95
CA PHE A 164 8.50 4.41 -0.65
C PHE A 164 8.08 3.16 0.14
N VAL A 165 7.67 3.33 1.39
CA VAL A 165 7.20 2.21 2.23
C VAL A 165 5.69 2.33 2.46
N ILE A 166 4.98 1.27 2.14
CA ILE A 166 3.56 1.07 2.45
C ILE A 166 3.47 0.15 3.67
N ALA A 167 2.82 0.61 4.72
CA ALA A 167 2.77 -0.09 5.99
C ALA A 167 1.36 -0.10 6.59
N THR A 168 1.07 -1.09 7.44
CA THR A 168 -0.11 -1.05 8.30
C THR A 168 0.20 -0.37 9.63
N VAL A 169 -0.81 0.26 10.23
CA VAL A 169 -0.69 0.94 11.54
C VAL A 169 -0.14 0.00 12.63
N ASP A 170 -0.52 -1.28 12.59
CA ASP A 170 -0.08 -2.29 13.56
C ASP A 170 1.44 -2.49 13.60
N LYS A 171 2.12 -2.32 12.47
CA LYS A 171 3.59 -2.43 12.42
C LYS A 171 4.28 -1.35 13.25
N PHE A 172 3.70 -0.15 13.31
CA PHE A 172 4.23 0.94 14.13
C PHE A 172 4.03 0.71 15.62
N ALA A 173 2.95 0.05 16.01
CA ALA A 173 2.74 -0.34 17.41
C ALA A 173 3.85 -1.28 17.93
N ASN A 174 4.44 -2.08 17.03
CA ASN A 174 5.54 -2.99 17.36
C ASN A 174 6.94 -2.35 17.20
N LEU A 175 7.04 -1.15 16.64
CA LEU A 175 8.31 -0.48 16.35
C LEU A 175 9.29 -0.39 17.53
N PRO A 176 8.85 -0.13 18.79
CA PRO A 176 9.75 -0.09 19.95
C PRO A 176 10.49 -1.39 20.25
N TRP A 177 9.95 -2.52 19.78
CA TRP A 177 10.56 -3.85 19.97
C TRP A 177 11.34 -4.34 18.75
N ILE A 178 11.43 -3.52 17.70
CA ILE A 178 12.15 -3.84 16.48
C ILE A 178 13.51 -3.12 16.53
N GLU A 179 14.56 -3.88 16.80
CA GLU A 179 15.94 -3.35 16.91
C GLU A 179 16.35 -2.53 15.66
N GLN A 180 15.94 -2.99 14.48
CA GLN A 180 16.26 -2.35 13.20
C GLN A 180 15.31 -1.22 12.84
N GLY A 181 14.29 -0.93 13.67
CA GLY A 181 13.25 0.06 13.40
C GLY A 181 13.78 1.47 13.13
N GLY A 182 14.86 1.86 13.83
CA GLY A 182 15.51 3.15 13.63
C GLY A 182 16.09 3.36 12.22
N LYS A 183 16.42 2.28 11.50
CA LYS A 183 16.95 2.34 10.12
C LYS A 183 15.93 2.94 9.15
N LEU A 184 14.64 2.72 9.36
CA LEU A 184 13.58 3.34 8.55
C LEU A 184 13.58 4.87 8.64
N PHE A 185 14.19 5.42 9.69
CA PHE A 185 14.34 6.86 9.92
C PHE A 185 15.75 7.37 9.63
N GLY A 186 16.56 6.54 8.96
CA GLY A 186 17.90 6.95 8.50
C GLY A 186 19.05 6.68 9.48
N HIS A 187 18.80 6.00 10.61
CA HIS A 187 19.84 5.65 11.59
C HIS A 187 20.68 4.47 11.09
N VAL A 188 21.62 4.76 10.20
CA VAL A 188 22.57 3.82 9.59
C VAL A 188 23.95 4.47 9.51
N ASP A 189 24.99 3.65 9.49
CA ASP A 189 26.39 4.14 9.50
C ASP A 189 27.10 3.89 8.16
N ALA A 190 26.65 2.91 7.39
CA ALA A 190 27.25 2.60 6.09
C ALA A 190 26.30 1.84 5.16
N TYR A 191 26.71 1.80 3.89
CA TYR A 191 26.16 0.86 2.90
C TYR A 191 27.20 -0.21 2.60
N ARG A 192 26.82 -1.48 2.77
CA ARG A 192 27.62 -2.67 2.47
C ARG A 192 27.10 -3.37 1.23
N SER A 193 27.96 -3.53 0.22
CA SER A 193 27.59 -4.24 -1.01
C SER A 193 27.11 -5.67 -0.71
N GLY A 194 26.02 -6.07 -1.34
CA GLY A 194 25.39 -7.40 -1.14
C GLY A 194 24.57 -7.54 0.16
N VAL A 195 24.67 -6.60 1.10
CA VAL A 195 23.90 -6.61 2.36
C VAL A 195 22.87 -5.50 2.38
N GLY A 196 23.26 -4.26 2.07
CA GLY A 196 22.43 -3.06 2.15
C GLY A 196 22.94 -2.07 3.20
N TYR A 197 22.03 -1.29 3.78
CA TYR A 197 22.35 -0.33 4.84
C TYR A 197 22.55 -1.02 6.18
N VAL A 198 23.66 -0.73 6.84
CA VAL A 198 24.09 -1.37 8.09
C VAL A 198 24.40 -0.36 9.19
N ARG A 199 24.23 -0.79 10.44
CA ARG A 199 24.74 -0.10 11.63
C ARG A 199 26.05 -0.76 12.07
N ASN A 200 26.88 0.01 12.75
CA ASN A 200 28.21 -0.43 13.17
C ASN A 200 28.21 -1.65 14.10
N ASP A 201 27.11 -1.85 14.82
CA ASP A 201 26.91 -2.92 15.80
C ASP A 201 26.14 -4.15 15.25
N GLU A 202 25.61 -4.08 14.03
CA GLU A 202 24.65 -5.06 13.49
C GLU A 202 25.33 -6.33 12.94
N PHE A 203 26.46 -6.16 12.23
CA PHE A 203 27.20 -7.26 11.58
C PHE A 203 28.69 -7.20 11.90
N GLY A 204 29.04 -6.81 13.13
CA GLY A 204 30.40 -6.53 13.53
C GLY A 204 30.93 -5.18 12.99
N PRO A 205 32.25 -4.91 13.13
CA PRO A 205 32.80 -3.62 12.74
C PRO A 205 32.63 -3.35 11.24
N LEU A 206 32.58 -2.06 10.89
CA LEU A 206 32.50 -1.64 9.50
C LEU A 206 33.77 -2.08 8.75
N LEU A 207 33.57 -2.58 7.53
CA LEU A 207 34.64 -3.02 6.64
C LEU A 207 35.25 -1.80 5.93
N THR A 208 36.46 -1.95 5.45
CA THR A 208 37.13 -0.92 4.63
C THR A 208 36.46 -0.71 3.27
N THR A 209 35.70 -1.72 2.81
CA THR A 209 34.91 -1.68 1.56
C THR A 209 33.52 -1.07 1.73
N ASP A 210 33.07 -0.83 2.97
CA ASP A 210 31.76 -0.21 3.24
C ASP A 210 31.79 1.28 2.87
N VAL A 211 30.74 1.75 2.22
CA VAL A 211 30.57 3.19 1.93
C VAL A 211 30.00 3.85 3.19
N ARG A 212 30.84 4.61 3.88
CA ARG A 212 30.47 5.29 5.12
C ARG A 212 29.44 6.39 4.88
N LEU A 213 28.50 6.53 5.80
CA LEU A 213 27.44 7.52 5.82
C LEU A 213 27.52 8.30 7.14
N GLU A 214 28.43 9.25 7.22
CA GLU A 214 28.77 9.98 8.45
C GLU A 214 27.59 10.67 9.15
N GLN A 215 26.56 11.05 8.37
CA GLN A 215 25.33 11.68 8.89
C GLN A 215 24.11 10.74 8.82
N GLY A 216 24.34 9.45 8.53
CA GLY A 216 23.27 8.51 8.24
C GLY A 216 22.52 8.87 6.95
N LEU A 217 21.25 8.53 6.90
CA LEU A 217 20.35 8.88 5.78
C LEU A 217 19.33 9.94 6.19
N PRO A 218 18.86 10.76 5.25
CA PRO A 218 17.73 11.65 5.53
C PRO A 218 16.50 10.83 5.97
N PRO A 219 15.83 11.23 7.06
CA PRO A 219 14.60 10.55 7.49
C PRO A 219 13.46 10.75 6.48
N PRO A 220 12.30 10.07 6.65
CA PRO A 220 11.13 10.28 5.84
C PRO A 220 10.74 11.77 5.78
N ALA A 221 10.64 12.31 4.56
CA ALA A 221 10.23 13.69 4.33
C ALA A 221 8.71 13.85 4.24
N LEU A 222 8.01 12.76 3.89
CA LEU A 222 6.57 12.72 3.72
C LEU A 222 5.99 11.49 4.44
N ILE A 223 5.00 11.75 5.28
CA ILE A 223 4.17 10.72 5.92
C ILE A 223 2.74 10.89 5.41
N ILE A 224 2.16 9.82 4.89
CA ILE A 224 0.78 9.78 4.40
C ILE A 224 -0.01 8.86 5.32
N GLN A 225 -1.09 9.35 5.90
CA GLN A 225 -2.02 8.57 6.70
C GLN A 225 -3.35 8.46 5.98
N ASP A 226 -3.71 7.27 5.54
CA ASP A 226 -5.01 7.03 4.92
C ASP A 226 -6.04 6.59 5.97
N GLU A 227 -7.33 6.85 5.68
CA GLU A 227 -8.47 6.51 6.54
C GLU A 227 -8.29 7.01 7.99
N LEU A 228 -7.91 8.29 8.16
CA LEU A 228 -7.64 8.88 9.47
C LEU A 228 -8.82 8.72 10.45
N HIS A 229 -10.06 8.70 9.96
CA HIS A 229 -11.25 8.55 10.80
C HIS A 229 -11.33 7.21 11.54
N LEU A 230 -10.60 6.18 11.08
CA LEU A 230 -10.50 4.89 11.77
C LEU A 230 -9.55 4.94 12.96
N ILE A 231 -8.67 5.95 13.02
CA ILE A 231 -7.77 6.17 14.16
C ILE A 231 -8.50 6.95 15.26
N SER A 232 -9.35 6.26 16.00
CA SER A 232 -10.17 6.84 17.05
C SER A 232 -10.28 5.91 18.26
N GLY A 233 -10.77 6.41 19.38
CA GLY A 233 -10.92 5.64 20.60
C GLY A 233 -9.59 5.04 21.10
N PRO A 234 -9.58 3.78 21.58
CA PRO A 234 -8.38 3.11 22.11
C PRO A 234 -7.24 3.03 21.10
N LEU A 235 -7.53 2.77 19.81
CA LEU A 235 -6.54 2.79 18.74
C LEU A 235 -5.91 4.17 18.59
N GLY A 236 -6.71 5.24 18.65
CA GLY A 236 -6.20 6.62 18.57
C GLY A 236 -5.25 6.96 19.72
N SER A 237 -5.54 6.50 20.94
CA SER A 237 -4.65 6.69 22.08
C SER A 237 -3.31 5.98 21.90
N MET A 238 -3.33 4.74 21.42
CA MET A 238 -2.11 3.98 21.16
C MET A 238 -1.29 4.62 20.02
N VAL A 239 -1.94 5.03 18.93
CA VAL A 239 -1.28 5.73 17.82
C VAL A 239 -0.63 7.01 18.30
N GLY A 240 -1.31 7.81 19.15
CA GLY A 240 -0.74 9.05 19.72
C GLY A 240 0.55 8.84 20.48
N LEU A 241 0.69 7.71 21.17
CA LEU A 241 1.91 7.40 21.93
C LEU A 241 3.12 7.17 21.00
N TYR A 242 2.96 6.35 19.97
CA TYR A 242 4.10 6.11 19.06
C TYR A 242 4.33 7.24 18.04
N GLU A 243 3.32 8.09 17.78
CA GLU A 243 3.50 9.26 16.90
C GLU A 243 4.53 10.26 17.44
N ILE A 244 4.65 10.37 18.76
CA ILE A 244 5.68 11.20 19.40
C ILE A 244 7.07 10.68 19.02
N ALA A 245 7.27 9.37 19.10
CA ALA A 245 8.54 8.74 18.71
C ALA A 245 8.82 8.88 17.21
N ILE A 246 7.82 8.63 16.35
CA ILE A 246 7.93 8.78 14.90
C ILE A 246 8.29 10.23 14.53
N ASP A 247 7.61 11.20 15.12
CA ASP A 247 7.88 12.61 14.87
C ASP A 247 9.30 13.02 15.29
N GLY A 248 9.75 12.54 16.46
CA GLY A 248 11.12 12.74 16.93
C GLY A 248 12.17 12.12 15.99
N LEU A 249 11.99 10.85 15.63
CA LEU A 249 12.89 10.12 14.72
C LEU A 249 12.89 10.68 13.29
N ALA A 250 11.77 11.21 12.82
CA ALA A 250 11.65 11.79 11.49
C ALA A 250 12.00 13.28 11.44
N SER A 251 12.27 13.94 12.56
CA SER A 251 12.68 15.33 12.63
C SER A 251 14.19 15.48 12.44
N ARG A 252 14.60 16.57 11.79
CA ARG A 252 16.01 16.89 11.56
C ARG A 252 16.26 18.37 11.81
N ALA A 253 17.48 18.73 12.19
CA ALA A 253 17.92 20.12 12.20
C ALA A 253 18.18 20.60 10.76
N SER A 254 17.66 21.77 10.41
CA SER A 254 18.04 22.47 9.17
C SER A 254 19.42 23.14 9.34
N ALA A 255 20.01 23.59 8.24
CA ALA A 255 21.25 24.39 8.27
C ALA A 255 21.10 25.66 9.11
N SER A 256 19.89 26.19 9.30
CA SER A 256 19.59 27.33 10.16
C SER A 256 19.32 26.98 11.63
N GLY A 257 19.52 25.71 12.04
CA GLY A 257 19.24 25.22 13.39
C GLY A 257 17.74 25.02 13.71
N ARG A 258 16.83 25.23 12.75
CA ARG A 258 15.40 24.98 12.94
C ARG A 258 15.09 23.49 12.81
N SER A 259 14.21 22.99 13.67
CA SER A 259 13.68 21.63 13.52
C SER A 259 12.77 21.54 12.29
N VAL A 260 13.12 20.66 11.35
CA VAL A 260 12.31 20.33 10.17
C VAL A 260 11.65 19.01 10.41
N ARG A 261 10.33 19.04 10.48
CA ARG A 261 9.45 17.87 10.67
C ARG A 261 8.97 17.35 9.31
N PRO A 262 8.64 16.07 9.17
CA PRO A 262 8.08 15.54 7.94
C PRO A 262 6.75 16.22 7.58
N LYS A 263 6.48 16.39 6.29
CA LYS A 263 5.15 16.78 5.81
C LYS A 263 4.19 15.64 6.12
N LEU A 264 3.08 15.95 6.76
CA LEU A 264 1.98 15.01 7.02
C LEU A 264 0.83 15.29 6.07
N ILE A 265 0.34 14.27 5.37
CA ILE A 265 -0.88 14.29 4.58
C ILE A 265 -1.81 13.21 5.14
N ALA A 266 -3.02 13.60 5.51
CA ALA A 266 -4.02 12.65 5.97
C ALA A 266 -5.27 12.70 5.07
N SER A 267 -5.80 11.53 4.70
CA SER A 267 -7.09 11.41 4.03
C SER A 267 -8.14 10.89 5.01
N THR A 268 -9.37 11.36 4.88
CA THR A 268 -10.48 10.95 5.75
C THR A 268 -11.82 11.11 5.04
N ALA A 269 -12.75 10.19 5.29
CA ALA A 269 -14.11 10.27 4.77
C ALA A 269 -14.94 11.39 5.41
N THR A 270 -14.59 11.82 6.64
CA THR A 270 -15.34 12.84 7.39
C THR A 270 -14.42 13.94 7.89
N VAL A 271 -14.86 15.20 7.72
CA VAL A 271 -14.06 16.39 8.07
C VAL A 271 -14.44 16.97 9.45
N ARG A 272 -15.50 16.45 10.11
CA ARG A 272 -15.91 16.94 11.43
C ARG A 272 -14.81 16.70 12.45
N ALA A 273 -14.37 17.75 13.13
CA ALA A 273 -13.32 17.77 14.13
C ALA A 273 -11.93 17.29 13.64
N ALA A 274 -11.68 17.22 12.32
CA ALA A 274 -10.40 16.76 11.77
C ALA A 274 -9.21 17.59 12.26
N GLN A 275 -9.35 18.90 12.39
CA GLN A 275 -8.28 19.78 12.91
C GLN A 275 -7.91 19.43 14.36
N GLU A 276 -8.92 19.19 15.22
CA GLU A 276 -8.69 18.81 16.60
C GLU A 276 -8.06 17.42 16.71
N GLN A 277 -8.52 16.47 15.92
CA GLN A 277 -7.93 15.13 15.83
C GLN A 277 -6.47 15.18 15.39
N ILE A 278 -6.16 15.94 14.34
CA ILE A 278 -4.78 16.12 13.83
C ILE A 278 -3.90 16.78 14.88
N ARG A 279 -4.40 17.82 15.56
CA ARG A 279 -3.65 18.48 16.61
C ARG A 279 -3.35 17.53 17.78
N LYS A 280 -4.31 16.75 18.23
CA LYS A 280 -4.16 15.80 19.33
C LYS A 280 -3.26 14.61 18.97
N LEU A 281 -3.38 14.11 17.74
CA LEU A 281 -2.70 12.90 17.31
C LEU A 281 -1.26 13.19 16.88
N TYR A 282 -1.04 14.27 16.12
CA TYR A 282 0.25 14.56 15.48
C TYR A 282 0.94 15.82 16.02
N ASN A 283 0.34 16.50 16.99
CA ASN A 283 0.87 17.77 17.52
C ASN A 283 1.20 18.79 16.40
N ARG A 284 0.28 18.96 15.42
CA ARG A 284 0.38 19.95 14.35
C ARG A 284 -0.54 21.12 14.64
N GLN A 285 0.05 22.32 14.81
CA GLN A 285 -0.72 23.54 15.10
C GLN A 285 -1.39 24.07 13.82
N GLU A 286 -0.66 24.02 12.69
CA GLU A 286 -1.14 24.48 11.40
C GLU A 286 -1.63 23.28 10.59
N THR A 287 -2.90 23.32 10.18
CA THR A 287 -3.55 22.30 9.38
C THR A 287 -4.36 22.95 8.29
N ALA A 288 -4.04 22.63 7.03
CA ALA A 288 -4.85 23.00 5.89
C ALA A 288 -5.80 21.86 5.51
N ILE A 289 -7.06 22.16 5.32
CA ILE A 289 -8.07 21.21 4.83
C ILE A 289 -8.19 21.38 3.32
N PHE A 290 -8.19 20.27 2.59
CA PHE A 290 -8.37 20.26 1.15
C PHE A 290 -9.57 19.36 0.79
N PRO A 291 -10.46 19.78 -0.13
CA PRO A 291 -10.46 21.10 -0.77
C PRO A 291 -10.79 22.22 0.23
N PRO A 292 -10.28 23.44 0.02
CA PRO A 292 -10.64 24.58 0.87
C PRO A 292 -12.14 24.89 0.77
N PRO A 293 -12.73 25.54 1.78
CA PRO A 293 -14.10 26.03 1.69
C PRO A 293 -14.26 26.94 0.47
N LEU A 294 -15.29 26.69 -0.33
CA LEU A 294 -15.58 27.44 -1.55
C LEU A 294 -16.99 28.05 -1.46
N PRO A 295 -17.23 29.21 -2.11
CA PRO A 295 -18.56 29.81 -2.20
C PRO A 295 -19.58 28.90 -2.90
N ASP A 296 -19.15 28.19 -3.92
CA ASP A 296 -19.95 27.20 -4.65
C ASP A 296 -19.32 25.81 -4.49
N ARG A 297 -20.06 24.90 -3.84
CA ARG A 297 -19.65 23.52 -3.62
C ARG A 297 -19.72 22.67 -4.89
N THR A 298 -20.56 23.06 -5.84
CA THR A 298 -20.83 22.30 -7.06
C THR A 298 -19.85 22.62 -8.19
N ASN A 299 -19.15 23.76 -8.08
CA ASN A 299 -18.20 24.23 -9.09
C ASN A 299 -16.92 24.70 -8.41
N SER A 300 -15.88 23.89 -8.50
CA SER A 300 -14.55 24.17 -7.96
C SER A 300 -13.48 24.11 -9.05
N PHE A 301 -12.29 24.62 -8.75
CA PHE A 301 -11.12 24.42 -9.63
C PHE A 301 -10.82 22.93 -9.92
N PHE A 302 -11.18 22.04 -8.99
CA PHE A 302 -10.82 20.62 -9.05
C PHE A 302 -11.90 19.72 -9.62
N ALA A 303 -13.17 20.12 -9.50
CA ALA A 303 -14.31 19.31 -9.92
C ALA A 303 -15.54 20.18 -10.15
N ILE A 304 -16.31 19.85 -11.15
CA ILE A 304 -17.61 20.45 -11.46
C ILE A 304 -18.67 19.36 -11.35
N GLU A 305 -19.71 19.60 -10.54
CA GLU A 305 -20.88 18.73 -10.50
C GLU A 305 -21.66 18.85 -11.81
N ARG A 306 -21.97 17.73 -12.44
CA ARG A 306 -22.82 17.75 -13.62
C ARG A 306 -24.27 18.08 -13.24
N PRO A 307 -25.00 18.86 -14.05
CA PRO A 307 -26.42 19.08 -13.84
C PRO A 307 -27.20 17.77 -13.77
N VAL A 308 -28.19 17.73 -12.88
CA VAL A 308 -29.08 16.57 -12.77
C VAL A 308 -29.84 16.42 -14.07
N GLY A 309 -29.72 15.28 -14.74
CA GLY A 309 -30.50 14.95 -15.93
C GLY A 309 -29.72 14.64 -17.20
N ASP A 310 -28.43 15.04 -17.31
CA ASP A 310 -27.62 14.71 -18.49
C ASP A 310 -26.16 14.30 -18.13
N PRO A 311 -25.78 13.04 -18.21
CA PRO A 311 -26.64 11.84 -18.33
C PRO A 311 -27.50 11.59 -17.09
N PRO A 312 -28.53 10.72 -17.15
CA PRO A 312 -29.39 10.44 -16.00
C PRO A 312 -28.57 9.98 -14.79
N GLY A 313 -28.81 10.63 -13.65
CA GLY A 313 -28.12 10.36 -12.41
C GLY A 313 -28.53 9.03 -11.77
N ARG A 314 -27.87 8.65 -10.67
CA ARG A 314 -28.28 7.53 -9.85
C ARG A 314 -29.68 7.76 -9.27
N ARG A 315 -30.53 6.73 -9.36
CA ARG A 315 -31.81 6.72 -8.68
C ARG A 315 -31.70 5.98 -7.36
N TYR A 316 -32.05 6.63 -6.26
CA TYR A 316 -32.13 6.03 -4.93
C TYR A 316 -33.58 5.67 -4.64
N ILE A 317 -33.83 4.38 -4.35
CA ILE A 317 -35.18 3.86 -4.06
C ILE A 317 -35.14 3.29 -2.65
N GLY A 318 -35.95 3.84 -1.75
CA GLY A 318 -36.17 3.31 -0.41
C GLY A 318 -37.25 2.24 -0.42
N LEU A 319 -36.94 1.04 0.09
CA LEU A 319 -37.93 -0.04 0.26
C LEU A 319 -38.25 -0.18 1.74
N ALA A 320 -39.44 0.22 2.14
CA ALA A 320 -39.96 0.02 3.49
C ALA A 320 -41.07 -1.05 3.45
N ALA A 321 -40.97 -2.06 4.32
CA ALA A 321 -41.97 -3.13 4.40
C ALA A 321 -42.31 -3.40 5.87
N PRO A 322 -43.13 -2.59 6.50
CA PRO A 322 -43.57 -2.76 7.89
C PRO A 322 -44.16 -4.16 8.12
N GLY A 323 -43.81 -4.81 9.23
CA GLY A 323 -44.30 -6.14 9.55
C GLY A 323 -43.69 -7.28 8.74
N ARG A 324 -42.71 -7.04 7.90
CA ARG A 324 -41.96 -8.06 7.14
C ARG A 324 -40.50 -8.17 7.59
N SER A 325 -39.94 -9.37 7.47
CA SER A 325 -38.52 -9.58 7.73
C SER A 325 -37.71 -8.86 6.65
N MET A 326 -36.72 -8.06 7.09
CA MET A 326 -35.79 -7.35 6.18
C MET A 326 -35.11 -8.29 5.18
N LYS A 327 -34.72 -9.49 5.62
CA LYS A 327 -34.12 -10.53 4.76
C LYS A 327 -35.06 -10.96 3.62
N LYS A 328 -36.35 -11.15 3.91
CA LYS A 328 -37.35 -11.52 2.89
C LYS A 328 -37.58 -10.37 1.90
N VAL A 329 -37.56 -9.13 2.36
CA VAL A 329 -37.70 -7.96 1.49
C VAL A 329 -36.48 -7.85 0.58
N LEU A 330 -35.29 -8.01 1.15
CA LEU A 330 -34.02 -7.97 0.40
C LEU A 330 -33.99 -9.06 -0.70
N LEU A 331 -34.35 -10.32 -0.36
CA LEU A 331 -34.39 -11.39 -1.32
C LEU A 331 -35.37 -11.11 -2.47
N ARG A 332 -36.56 -10.58 -2.15
CA ARG A 332 -37.53 -10.19 -3.17
C ARG A 332 -37.03 -9.05 -4.06
N ALA A 333 -36.33 -8.08 -3.48
CA ALA A 333 -35.71 -7.01 -4.25
C ALA A 333 -34.66 -7.57 -5.22
N TYR A 334 -33.83 -8.51 -4.77
CA TYR A 334 -32.86 -9.18 -5.64
C TYR A 334 -33.53 -9.92 -6.80
N LEU A 335 -34.58 -10.73 -6.51
CA LEU A 335 -35.29 -11.46 -7.54
C LEU A 335 -35.91 -10.52 -8.59
N VAL A 336 -36.53 -9.42 -8.15
CA VAL A 336 -37.17 -8.47 -9.07
C VAL A 336 -36.12 -7.77 -9.93
N LEU A 337 -35.01 -7.32 -9.33
CA LEU A 337 -33.96 -6.60 -10.06
C LEU A 337 -33.25 -7.50 -11.06
N LEU A 338 -32.88 -8.73 -10.66
CA LEU A 338 -32.22 -9.69 -11.54
C LEU A 338 -33.16 -10.15 -12.67
N ALA A 339 -34.42 -10.42 -12.36
CA ALA A 339 -35.40 -10.80 -13.39
C ALA A 339 -35.67 -9.65 -14.38
N ALA A 340 -35.64 -8.39 -13.92
CA ALA A 340 -35.80 -7.24 -14.80
C ALA A 340 -34.57 -7.09 -15.70
N GLY A 341 -33.35 -7.28 -15.15
CA GLY A 341 -32.11 -7.27 -15.93
C GLY A 341 -32.10 -8.34 -17.01
N GLU A 342 -32.50 -9.57 -16.66
CA GLU A 342 -32.60 -10.71 -17.59
C GLU A 342 -33.61 -10.45 -18.72
N ARG A 343 -34.79 -9.92 -18.41
CA ARG A 343 -35.76 -9.54 -19.43
C ARG A 343 -35.21 -8.47 -20.38
N ALA A 344 -34.59 -7.43 -19.84
CA ALA A 344 -33.97 -6.40 -20.67
C ALA A 344 -32.86 -6.96 -21.57
N ALA A 345 -32.14 -7.98 -21.12
CA ALA A 345 -31.15 -8.68 -21.94
C ALA A 345 -31.80 -9.49 -23.08
N GLN A 346 -32.95 -10.15 -22.80
CA GLN A 346 -33.70 -10.92 -23.80
C GLN A 346 -34.33 -10.00 -24.85
N ASP A 347 -34.76 -8.80 -24.48
CA ASP A 347 -35.31 -7.79 -25.41
C ASP A 347 -34.25 -7.29 -26.42
N GLY A 348 -32.98 -7.49 -26.13
CA GLY A 348 -31.87 -7.32 -27.08
C GLY A 348 -31.60 -5.88 -27.52
N GLU A 349 -32.12 -4.90 -26.80
CA GLU A 349 -31.94 -3.48 -27.15
C GLU A 349 -30.48 -3.04 -26.99
N ILE A 350 -29.93 -2.42 -28.03
CA ILE A 350 -28.53 -1.98 -28.11
C ILE A 350 -28.47 -0.45 -28.20
N LEU A 351 -27.65 0.16 -27.36
CA LEU A 351 -27.36 1.59 -27.40
C LEU A 351 -26.54 1.96 -28.64
N SER A 352 -26.53 3.25 -28.99
CA SER A 352 -25.76 3.79 -30.12
C SER A 352 -24.25 3.52 -30.06
N ASN A 353 -23.72 3.22 -28.88
CA ASN A 353 -22.31 2.85 -28.65
C ASN A 353 -22.04 1.33 -28.75
N GLY A 354 -23.01 0.52 -29.16
CA GLY A 354 -22.90 -0.94 -29.29
C GLY A 354 -23.04 -1.75 -28.02
N ARG A 355 -23.35 -1.10 -26.86
CA ARG A 355 -23.59 -1.82 -25.58
C ARG A 355 -25.07 -2.13 -25.41
N SER A 356 -25.35 -3.30 -24.79
CA SER A 356 -26.71 -3.64 -24.40
C SER A 356 -27.24 -2.66 -23.33
N VAL A 357 -28.50 -2.27 -23.46
CA VAL A 357 -29.22 -1.49 -22.43
C VAL A 357 -29.27 -2.25 -21.10
N ALA A 358 -29.27 -3.59 -21.14
CA ALA A 358 -29.29 -4.44 -19.96
C ALA A 358 -27.96 -4.51 -19.21
N ASP A 359 -26.82 -4.24 -19.87
CA ASP A 359 -25.48 -4.44 -19.32
C ASP A 359 -25.29 -3.87 -17.90
N PRO A 360 -25.71 -2.63 -17.55
CA PRO A 360 -25.60 -2.09 -16.21
C PRO A 360 -26.45 -2.81 -15.15
N TYR A 361 -27.43 -3.61 -15.56
CA TYR A 361 -28.41 -4.29 -14.68
C TYR A 361 -28.16 -5.80 -14.53
N LEU A 362 -27.17 -6.35 -15.23
CA LEU A 362 -26.81 -7.77 -15.15
C LEU A 362 -25.97 -8.09 -13.91
N THR A 363 -25.45 -7.07 -13.23
CA THR A 363 -24.67 -7.24 -12.00
C THR A 363 -25.38 -6.54 -10.83
N LEU A 364 -25.75 -7.33 -9.82
CA LEU A 364 -26.33 -6.84 -8.58
C LEU A 364 -25.28 -6.86 -7.47
N VAL A 365 -25.01 -5.70 -6.85
CA VAL A 365 -24.08 -5.56 -5.75
C VAL A 365 -24.83 -5.28 -4.45
N GLY A 366 -24.70 -6.18 -3.48
CA GLY A 366 -25.28 -6.02 -2.16
C GLY A 366 -24.25 -5.48 -1.15
N TYR A 367 -24.63 -4.43 -0.40
CA TYR A 367 -23.84 -3.91 0.71
C TYR A 367 -24.49 -4.28 2.03
N PHE A 368 -23.70 -4.72 3.01
CA PHE A 368 -24.16 -5.16 4.32
C PHE A 368 -23.40 -4.46 5.42
N SER A 369 -24.09 -4.16 6.52
CA SER A 369 -23.49 -3.51 7.69
C SER A 369 -22.57 -4.45 8.49
N SER A 370 -22.71 -5.76 8.33
CA SER A 370 -21.92 -6.76 9.05
C SER A 370 -21.74 -8.06 8.26
N LEU A 371 -20.66 -8.79 8.55
CA LEU A 371 -20.40 -10.13 8.01
C LEU A 371 -21.50 -11.13 8.38
N ARG A 372 -22.17 -10.96 9.53
CA ARG A 372 -23.29 -11.78 9.97
C ARG A 372 -24.51 -11.60 9.07
N GLU A 373 -24.80 -10.37 8.67
CA GLU A 373 -25.90 -10.07 7.73
C GLU A 373 -25.59 -10.60 6.33
N LEU A 374 -24.38 -10.41 5.86
CA LEU A 374 -23.89 -10.97 4.59
C LEU A 374 -24.04 -12.50 4.58
N GLY A 375 -23.52 -13.19 5.58
CA GLY A 375 -23.60 -14.65 5.69
C GLY A 375 -25.05 -15.17 5.78
N GLY A 376 -25.92 -14.44 6.50
CA GLY A 376 -27.36 -14.77 6.55
C GLY A 376 -28.10 -14.54 5.23
N SER A 377 -27.68 -13.54 4.44
CA SER A 377 -28.28 -13.27 3.12
C SER A 377 -27.76 -14.25 2.07
N ARG A 378 -26.48 -14.61 2.13
CA ARG A 378 -25.88 -15.62 1.25
C ARG A 378 -26.62 -16.96 1.37
N ARG A 379 -26.86 -17.46 2.58
CA ARG A 379 -27.59 -18.70 2.79
C ARG A 379 -29.00 -18.69 2.17
N LEU A 380 -29.70 -17.53 2.28
CA LEU A 380 -31.04 -17.41 1.68
C LEU A 380 -31.04 -17.40 0.15
N VAL A 381 -29.91 -17.11 -0.48
CA VAL A 381 -29.75 -17.14 -1.95
C VAL A 381 -29.31 -18.55 -2.39
N GLU A 382 -28.54 -19.25 -1.56
CA GLU A 382 -28.05 -20.61 -1.83
C GLU A 382 -29.15 -21.71 -1.58
N ASP A 383 -30.09 -21.46 -0.63
CA ASP A 383 -31.27 -22.32 -0.35
C ASP A 383 -32.39 -22.09 -1.39
#